data_4152a444de6646f237bca840b8f305ed
#
_entry.id   4152a444de6646f237bca840b8f305ed
#
_cell.length_a   1.000
_cell.length_b   1.000
_cell.length_c   1.000
_cell.angle_alpha   90.00
_cell.angle_beta   90.00
_cell.angle_gamma   90.00
#
_symmetry.space_group_name_H-M   'P 1'
#
loop_
_entity.id
_entity.type
_entity.pdbx_description
1 polymer ?
#
loop_
_entity_poly.entity_id
_entity_poly.type
_entity_poly.pdbx_seq_one_letter_code
_entity_poly.pdbx_strand_id
1 'polypeptide(L)'
;MNKKQGVIGLVATVMIANAAFVDVRPVYAVENLNLAKGCTVNASSYEVDSTSPSKAVDGDIKTRWGTAQNKADNEWIEINLGGEKTVRQININFERTDDAQNILSYKVELEEDGQYVEVYKKTTKAKQNEIIQLDKDHQATKVKVTVLSADGGTINWKNVGINEIEVYSQLIEEADA
;
A
#
# COMPACT_ATOMS: atom_id res chain seq x y z
N MET A 1 46.10 18.09 -80.96
CA MET A 1 45.59 16.86 -80.26
C MET A 1 45.23 17.23 -78.85
N ASN A 2 43.98 17.58 -78.58
CA ASN A 2 43.52 17.91 -77.23
C ASN A 2 42.30 17.07 -76.95
N LYS A 3 42.44 16.12 -75.99
CA LYS A 3 41.37 15.30 -75.48
C LYS A 3 40.62 16.13 -74.46
N LYS A 4 39.32 16.38 -74.69
CA LYS A 4 38.41 16.89 -73.71
C LYS A 4 37.93 15.71 -72.83
N GLN A 5 38.24 15.78 -71.56
CA GLN A 5 37.65 14.87 -70.57
C GLN A 5 36.31 15.47 -70.12
N GLY A 6 35.25 14.70 -70.32
CA GLY A 6 33.93 15.04 -69.80
C GLY A 6 33.82 14.71 -68.31
N VAL A 7 33.42 15.72 -67.56
CA VAL A 7 33.13 15.56 -66.14
C VAL A 7 31.66 15.07 -66.01
N ILE A 8 31.48 13.83 -65.58
CA ILE A 8 30.18 13.29 -65.23
C ILE A 8 29.87 13.75 -63.77
N GLY A 9 28.98 14.72 -63.70
CA GLY A 9 28.47 15.16 -62.40
C GLY A 9 27.54 14.10 -61.76
N LEU A 10 27.97 13.52 -60.68
CA LEU A 10 27.15 12.64 -59.85
C LEU A 10 26.25 13.52 -59.02
N VAL A 11 24.95 13.57 -59.33
CA VAL A 11 23.95 14.21 -58.49
C VAL A 11 23.59 13.20 -57.34
N ALA A 12 24.15 13.43 -56.20
CA ALA A 12 23.76 12.69 -55.01
C ALA A 12 22.44 13.26 -54.50
N THR A 13 21.35 12.51 -54.70
CA THR A 13 20.05 12.81 -54.08
C THR A 13 20.16 12.45 -52.60
N VAL A 14 20.24 13.45 -51.73
CA VAL A 14 20.14 13.27 -50.28
C VAL A 14 18.67 13.03 -49.94
N MET A 15 18.30 11.78 -49.72
CA MET A 15 17.02 11.47 -49.06
C MET A 15 17.15 11.81 -47.61
N ILE A 16 16.51 12.89 -47.17
CA ILE A 16 16.29 13.17 -45.75
C ILE A 16 15.20 12.24 -45.29
N ALA A 17 15.57 11.11 -44.67
CA ALA A 17 14.63 10.28 -43.93
C ALA A 17 14.20 11.09 -42.72
N ASN A 18 12.94 11.49 -42.66
CA ASN A 18 12.30 11.98 -41.45
C ASN A 18 12.24 10.82 -40.44
N ALA A 19 13.32 10.61 -39.71
CA ALA A 19 13.29 9.79 -38.53
C ALA A 19 12.52 10.58 -37.45
N ALA A 20 11.25 10.21 -37.24
CA ALA A 20 10.56 10.66 -36.06
C ALA A 20 11.36 10.14 -34.84
N PHE A 21 12.00 11.06 -34.14
CA PHE A 21 12.58 10.74 -32.85
C PHE A 21 11.43 10.34 -31.91
N VAL A 22 11.23 9.05 -31.73
CA VAL A 22 10.41 8.56 -30.62
C VAL A 22 11.23 8.83 -29.38
N ASP A 23 10.82 9.82 -28.60
CA ASP A 23 11.38 10.10 -27.28
C ASP A 23 11.06 8.90 -26.37
N VAL A 24 11.91 7.88 -26.43
CA VAL A 24 11.81 6.70 -25.55
C VAL A 24 12.30 7.14 -24.18
N ARG A 25 11.43 7.76 -23.40
CA ARG A 25 11.73 8.00 -22.00
C ARG A 25 11.83 6.63 -21.32
N PRO A 26 12.91 6.36 -20.58
CA PRO A 26 12.97 5.15 -19.81
C PRO A 26 11.79 5.17 -18.82
N VAL A 27 10.87 4.23 -18.98
CA VAL A 27 9.86 3.96 -17.96
C VAL A 27 10.65 3.35 -16.81
N TYR A 28 11.04 4.18 -15.85
CA TYR A 28 11.50 3.66 -14.58
C TYR A 28 10.30 2.93 -13.98
N ALA A 29 10.45 1.65 -13.70
CA ALA A 29 9.50 0.95 -12.87
C ALA A 29 9.43 1.72 -11.56
N VAL A 30 8.30 2.37 -11.29
CA VAL A 30 8.07 2.99 -9.99
C VAL A 30 8.02 1.82 -9.02
N GLU A 31 9.05 1.69 -8.16
CA GLU A 31 9.03 0.68 -7.12
C GLU A 31 7.78 0.95 -6.28
N ASN A 32 6.94 -0.08 -6.15
CA ASN A 32 5.77 -0.04 -5.27
C ASN A 32 6.24 -0.06 -3.82
N LEU A 33 6.76 1.09 -3.37
CA LEU A 33 7.33 1.22 -2.04
C LEU A 33 6.21 1.22 -0.99
N ASN A 34 6.21 0.22 -0.13
CA ASN A 34 5.36 0.21 1.06
C ASN A 34 5.84 1.29 2.05
N LEU A 35 5.10 2.39 2.14
CA LEU A 35 5.41 3.54 3.00
C LEU A 35 5.29 3.23 4.49
N ALA A 36 4.56 2.18 4.87
CA ALA A 36 4.37 1.76 6.26
C ALA A 36 5.51 0.90 6.78
N LYS A 37 6.30 0.27 5.89
CA LYS A 37 7.31 -0.71 6.28
C LYS A 37 8.37 -0.12 7.23
N GLY A 38 8.46 -0.71 8.43
CA GLY A 38 9.42 -0.30 9.45
C GLY A 38 9.12 1.04 10.13
N CYS A 39 7.94 1.60 9.90
CA CYS A 39 7.49 2.83 10.56
C CYS A 39 7.25 2.62 12.06
N THR A 40 7.25 3.72 12.82
CA THR A 40 6.84 3.73 14.22
C THR A 40 5.33 3.50 14.31
N VAL A 41 4.93 2.60 15.19
CA VAL A 41 3.53 2.19 15.36
C VAL A 41 3.11 2.25 16.81
N ASN A 42 1.92 2.78 17.06
CA ASN A 42 1.23 2.74 18.34
C ASN A 42 -0.04 1.90 18.21
N ALA A 43 -0.50 1.32 19.30
CA ALA A 43 -1.77 0.59 19.33
C ALA A 43 -2.46 0.74 20.68
N SER A 44 -3.76 0.48 20.69
CA SER A 44 -4.61 0.50 21.90
C SER A 44 -4.16 -0.54 22.94
N SER A 45 -3.73 -1.70 22.48
CA SER A 45 -3.21 -2.78 23.31
C SER A 45 -2.37 -3.75 22.47
N TYR A 46 -1.61 -4.62 23.12
CA TYR A 46 -1.02 -5.84 22.52
C TYR A 46 -0.84 -6.91 23.61
N GLU A 47 -0.75 -8.16 23.18
CA GLU A 47 -0.74 -9.29 24.11
C GLU A 47 0.64 -9.52 24.73
N VAL A 48 1.67 -9.67 23.87
CA VAL A 48 3.06 -9.95 24.25
C VAL A 48 4.02 -9.32 23.22
N ASP A 49 5.30 -9.26 23.53
CA ASP A 49 6.30 -8.62 22.65
C ASP A 49 6.36 -9.23 21.24
N SER A 50 6.12 -10.55 21.11
CA SER A 50 6.08 -11.22 19.80
C SER A 50 4.86 -10.83 18.95
N THR A 51 3.84 -10.21 19.55
CA THR A 51 2.65 -9.68 18.88
C THR A 51 2.54 -8.15 19.03
N SER A 52 3.67 -7.48 19.21
CA SER A 52 3.74 -6.02 19.35
C SER A 52 3.28 -5.30 18.07
N PRO A 53 2.86 -4.03 18.16
CA PRO A 53 2.32 -3.29 17.01
C PRO A 53 3.26 -3.23 15.80
N SER A 54 4.58 -3.20 16.02
CA SER A 54 5.57 -3.16 14.94
C SER A 54 5.53 -4.37 14.02
N LYS A 55 4.91 -5.47 14.46
CA LYS A 55 4.74 -6.69 13.67
C LYS A 55 3.75 -6.56 12.53
N ALA A 56 2.89 -5.55 12.58
CA ALA A 56 1.96 -5.27 11.49
C ALA A 56 2.57 -4.41 10.36
N VAL A 57 3.85 -4.04 10.45
CA VAL A 57 4.55 -3.24 9.43
C VAL A 57 6.00 -3.71 9.20
N ASP A 58 6.34 -4.94 9.59
CA ASP A 58 7.72 -5.47 9.46
C ASP A 58 8.01 -6.09 8.09
N GLY A 59 6.98 -6.28 7.26
CA GLY A 59 7.07 -6.87 5.93
C GLY A 59 7.07 -8.40 5.95
N ASP A 60 6.64 -9.03 7.06
CA ASP A 60 6.51 -10.48 7.19
C ASP A 60 5.08 -10.87 7.58
N ILE A 61 4.29 -11.31 6.62
CA ILE A 61 2.90 -11.76 6.83
C ILE A 61 2.75 -12.95 7.79
N LYS A 62 3.85 -13.55 8.25
CA LYS A 62 3.82 -14.63 9.25
C LYS A 62 3.90 -14.11 10.68
N THR A 63 4.25 -12.85 10.88
CA THR A 63 4.16 -12.15 12.14
C THR A 63 2.84 -11.41 12.24
N ARG A 64 2.50 -10.88 13.41
CA ARG A 64 1.26 -10.10 13.58
C ARG A 64 1.33 -9.12 14.74
N TRP A 65 0.59 -8.05 14.67
CA TRP A 65 0.07 -7.39 15.83
C TRP A 65 -1.12 -8.20 16.36
N GLY A 66 -1.15 -8.46 17.67
CA GLY A 66 -2.28 -9.09 18.34
C GLY A 66 -2.69 -8.28 19.55
N THR A 67 -3.96 -7.92 19.65
CA THR A 67 -4.49 -7.18 20.81
C THR A 67 -4.40 -8.01 22.10
N ALA A 68 -4.42 -7.35 23.24
CA ALA A 68 -4.46 -8.03 24.52
C ALA A 68 -5.69 -8.96 24.61
N GLN A 69 -5.58 -9.99 25.42
CA GLN A 69 -6.64 -10.98 25.61
C GLN A 69 -7.97 -10.31 26.00
N ASN A 70 -9.05 -10.72 25.36
CA ASN A 70 -10.41 -10.17 25.51
C ASN A 70 -10.57 -8.70 25.09
N LYS A 71 -9.65 -8.21 24.22
CA LYS A 71 -9.71 -6.90 23.59
C LYS A 71 -9.95 -7.07 22.09
N ALA A 72 -11.12 -6.72 21.62
CA ALA A 72 -11.49 -6.91 20.22
C ALA A 72 -12.25 -5.71 19.62
N ASP A 73 -13.16 -5.12 20.39
CA ASP A 73 -13.99 -4.02 19.91
C ASP A 73 -13.32 -2.68 20.24
N ASN A 74 -13.32 -1.78 19.24
CA ASN A 74 -12.70 -0.46 19.30
C ASN A 74 -11.17 -0.48 19.51
N GLU A 75 -10.52 -1.60 19.22
CA GLU A 75 -9.07 -1.70 19.22
C GLU A 75 -8.50 -1.05 17.95
N TRP A 76 -7.37 -0.37 18.09
CA TRP A 76 -6.79 0.39 17.00
C TRP A 76 -5.27 0.23 16.93
N ILE A 77 -4.76 0.42 15.73
CA ILE A 77 -3.34 0.54 15.41
C ILE A 77 -3.12 1.79 14.56
N GLU A 78 -2.06 2.53 14.86
CA GLU A 78 -1.71 3.81 14.23
C GLU A 78 -0.27 3.79 13.78
N ILE A 79 -0.05 4.07 12.51
CA ILE A 79 1.25 4.08 11.84
C ILE A 79 1.65 5.54 11.61
N ASN A 80 2.82 5.94 12.08
CA ASN A 80 3.42 7.24 11.79
C ASN A 80 4.32 7.13 10.56
N LEU A 81 3.92 7.75 9.46
CA LEU A 81 4.62 7.68 8.16
C LEU A 81 5.95 8.47 8.12
N GLY A 82 6.34 9.10 9.25
CA GLY A 82 7.60 9.84 9.35
C GLY A 82 7.60 11.19 8.64
N GLY A 83 6.42 11.74 8.37
CA GLY A 83 6.16 13.01 7.69
C GLY A 83 5.00 12.89 6.74
N GLU A 84 4.64 13.99 6.09
CA GLU A 84 3.56 14.00 5.09
C GLU A 84 3.91 13.14 3.89
N LYS A 85 3.00 12.26 3.52
CA LYS A 85 3.09 11.32 2.39
C LYS A 85 1.79 11.34 1.60
N THR A 86 1.90 11.15 0.29
CA THR A 86 0.74 10.82 -0.54
C THR A 86 0.30 9.40 -0.22
N VAL A 87 -0.98 9.21 0.08
CA VAL A 87 -1.61 7.89 0.31
C VAL A 87 -2.71 7.70 -0.71
N ARG A 88 -2.66 6.60 -1.46
CA ARG A 88 -3.62 6.27 -2.52
C ARG A 88 -4.22 4.89 -2.37
N GLN A 89 -3.48 3.96 -1.73
CA GLN A 89 -3.94 2.60 -1.47
C GLN A 89 -3.44 2.10 -0.13
N ILE A 90 -4.27 1.34 0.57
CA ILE A 90 -3.94 0.69 1.83
C ILE A 90 -4.35 -0.77 1.72
N ASN A 91 -3.40 -1.67 1.94
CA ASN A 91 -3.66 -3.10 2.01
C ASN A 91 -3.60 -3.54 3.47
N ILE A 92 -4.53 -4.39 3.89
CA ILE A 92 -4.56 -4.94 5.25
C ILE A 92 -4.68 -6.45 5.15
N ASN A 93 -3.71 -7.16 5.71
CA ASN A 93 -3.76 -8.61 5.90
C ASN A 93 -4.18 -8.88 7.34
N PHE A 94 -5.45 -9.21 7.56
CA PHE A 94 -5.96 -9.59 8.85
C PHE A 94 -5.55 -11.02 9.19
N GLU A 95 -5.17 -11.24 10.44
CA GLU A 95 -5.03 -12.61 10.92
C GLU A 95 -6.38 -13.31 10.82
N ARG A 96 -6.37 -14.47 10.19
CA ARG A 96 -7.53 -15.33 10.11
C ARG A 96 -7.14 -16.74 10.46
N THR A 97 -7.76 -17.23 11.52
CA THR A 97 -7.90 -18.66 11.71
C THR A 97 -9.35 -19.01 11.35
N ASP A 98 -9.58 -20.10 10.64
CA ASP A 98 -10.87 -20.41 10.00
C ASP A 98 -12.08 -20.36 10.94
N ASP A 99 -11.86 -20.48 12.28
CA ASP A 99 -12.90 -20.49 13.31
C ASP A 99 -12.74 -19.40 14.39
N ALA A 100 -11.73 -18.55 14.28
CA ALA A 100 -11.44 -17.55 15.31
C ALA A 100 -11.13 -16.19 14.66
N GLN A 101 -11.52 -15.11 15.34
CA GLN A 101 -11.20 -13.73 14.97
C GLN A 101 -11.83 -13.26 13.65
N ASN A 102 -13.14 -13.11 13.64
CA ASN A 102 -13.82 -12.45 12.54
C ASN A 102 -13.91 -10.96 12.83
N ILE A 103 -13.25 -10.15 12.03
CA ILE A 103 -13.47 -8.71 12.01
C ILE A 103 -14.83 -8.46 11.32
N LEU A 104 -15.79 -7.96 12.07
CA LEU A 104 -17.15 -7.71 11.57
C LEU A 104 -17.29 -6.32 10.97
N SER A 105 -16.55 -5.36 11.50
CA SER A 105 -16.51 -4.00 10.97
C SER A 105 -15.21 -3.30 11.39
N TYR A 106 -14.71 -2.45 10.51
CA TYR A 106 -13.53 -1.62 10.79
C TYR A 106 -13.59 -0.31 9.99
N LYS A 107 -12.76 0.64 10.37
CA LYS A 107 -12.55 1.88 9.62
C LYS A 107 -11.06 2.18 9.46
N VAL A 108 -10.76 2.99 8.46
CA VAL A 108 -9.44 3.56 8.23
C VAL A 108 -9.57 5.08 8.24
N GLU A 109 -8.68 5.72 8.98
CA GLU A 109 -8.57 7.15 9.09
C GLU A 109 -7.15 7.60 8.70
N LEU A 110 -7.04 8.73 8.06
CA LEU A 110 -5.77 9.40 7.77
C LEU A 110 -5.67 10.67 8.60
N GLU A 111 -4.49 10.97 9.13
CA GLU A 111 -4.21 12.28 9.75
C GLU A 111 -3.76 13.25 8.67
N GLU A 112 -4.65 14.17 8.30
CA GLU A 112 -4.46 15.27 7.35
C GLU A 112 -4.49 16.59 8.12
N ASP A 113 -3.50 17.45 7.97
CA ASP A 113 -3.43 18.75 8.66
C ASP A 113 -3.68 18.65 10.19
N GLY A 114 -3.22 17.56 10.82
CA GLY A 114 -3.38 17.31 12.26
C GLY A 114 -4.79 16.85 12.68
N GLN A 115 -5.67 16.53 11.74
CA GLN A 115 -7.03 16.02 11.98
C GLN A 115 -7.21 14.63 11.37
N TYR A 116 -7.91 13.73 12.09
CA TYR A 116 -8.27 12.43 11.54
C TYR A 116 -9.50 12.54 10.63
N VAL A 117 -9.35 12.08 9.39
CA VAL A 117 -10.39 12.00 8.38
C VAL A 117 -10.67 10.52 8.10
N GLU A 118 -11.94 10.08 8.26
CA GLU A 118 -12.35 8.73 7.88
C GLU A 118 -12.34 8.63 6.34
N VAL A 119 -11.47 7.80 5.80
CA VAL A 119 -11.33 7.58 4.34
C VAL A 119 -11.94 6.25 3.88
N TYR A 120 -12.17 5.33 4.81
CA TYR A 120 -12.81 4.05 4.52
C TYR A 120 -13.52 3.49 5.75
N LYS A 121 -14.66 2.85 5.52
CA LYS A 121 -15.39 2.11 6.54
C LYS A 121 -16.04 0.87 5.96
N LYS A 122 -15.81 -0.27 6.59
CA LYS A 122 -16.45 -1.53 6.29
C LYS A 122 -17.40 -1.92 7.42
N THR A 123 -18.64 -2.19 7.07
CA THR A 123 -19.72 -2.57 8.01
C THR A 123 -20.15 -4.03 7.85
N THR A 124 -19.39 -4.80 7.09
CA THR A 124 -19.59 -6.23 6.88
C THR A 124 -18.30 -6.96 7.20
N LYS A 125 -18.39 -8.28 7.42
CA LYS A 125 -17.22 -9.12 7.72
C LYS A 125 -16.06 -8.85 6.74
N ALA A 126 -14.88 -8.58 7.29
CA ALA A 126 -13.67 -8.38 6.53
C ALA A 126 -13.21 -9.68 5.87
N LYS A 127 -12.57 -9.55 4.72
CA LYS A 127 -11.78 -10.63 4.14
C LYS A 127 -10.42 -10.68 4.83
N GLN A 128 -9.69 -11.77 4.67
CA GLN A 128 -8.31 -11.85 5.17
C GLN A 128 -7.42 -10.77 4.52
N ASN A 129 -7.51 -10.63 3.22
CA ASN A 129 -6.81 -9.58 2.47
C ASN A 129 -7.84 -8.53 2.04
N GLU A 130 -7.67 -7.31 2.50
CA GLU A 130 -8.44 -6.14 2.11
C GLU A 130 -7.54 -5.19 1.33
N ILE A 131 -7.97 -4.80 0.15
CA ILE A 131 -7.32 -3.79 -0.70
C ILE A 131 -8.25 -2.59 -0.73
N ILE A 132 -7.81 -1.48 -0.17
CA ILE A 132 -8.57 -0.24 -0.07
C ILE A 132 -7.95 0.77 -1.02
N GLN A 133 -8.59 0.97 -2.16
CA GLN A 133 -8.25 2.00 -3.12
C GLN A 133 -9.02 3.27 -2.77
N LEU A 134 -8.30 4.35 -2.48
CA LEU A 134 -8.90 5.62 -2.15
C LEU A 134 -9.38 6.34 -3.43
N ASP A 135 -10.38 7.20 -3.31
CA ASP A 135 -10.99 7.93 -4.44
C ASP A 135 -10.05 8.97 -5.06
N LYS A 136 -9.12 9.47 -4.27
CA LYS A 136 -8.11 10.49 -4.65
C LYS A 136 -6.82 10.29 -3.88
N ASP A 137 -5.81 11.07 -4.21
CA ASP A 137 -4.59 11.20 -3.42
C ASP A 137 -4.87 11.98 -2.14
N HIS A 138 -4.44 11.42 -1.01
CA HIS A 138 -4.51 12.04 0.30
C HIS A 138 -3.12 12.42 0.79
N GLN A 139 -2.96 13.58 1.42
CA GLN A 139 -1.70 13.98 2.05
C GLN A 139 -1.79 13.73 3.54
N ALA A 140 -1.09 12.72 4.02
CA ALA A 140 -1.26 12.25 5.39
C ALA A 140 0.08 12.02 6.11
N THR A 141 0.07 12.26 7.42
CA THR A 141 1.20 12.00 8.31
C THR A 141 1.06 10.67 9.04
N LYS A 142 -0.19 10.18 9.20
CA LYS A 142 -0.48 8.91 9.87
C LYS A 142 -1.63 8.16 9.21
N VAL A 143 -1.60 6.85 9.39
CA VAL A 143 -2.69 5.92 9.02
C VAL A 143 -3.15 5.24 10.30
N LYS A 144 -4.46 5.25 10.55
CA LYS A 144 -5.07 4.58 11.70
C LYS A 144 -6.13 3.60 11.26
N VAL A 145 -5.99 2.36 11.69
CA VAL A 145 -7.01 1.31 11.50
C VAL A 145 -7.66 1.03 12.83
N THR A 146 -8.99 1.15 12.88
CA THR A 146 -9.79 0.85 14.08
C THR A 146 -10.73 -0.30 13.77
N VAL A 147 -10.61 -1.41 14.49
CA VAL A 147 -11.59 -2.49 14.48
C VAL A 147 -12.77 -2.08 15.35
N LEU A 148 -13.91 -1.84 14.73
CA LEU A 148 -15.12 -1.37 15.42
C LEU A 148 -15.83 -2.51 16.13
N SER A 149 -15.83 -3.70 15.52
CA SER A 149 -16.46 -4.89 16.09
C SER A 149 -15.80 -6.15 15.54
N ALA A 150 -15.59 -7.12 16.41
CA ALA A 150 -15.12 -8.46 16.06
C ALA A 150 -15.83 -9.52 16.90
N ASP A 151 -15.97 -10.74 16.36
CA ASP A 151 -16.35 -11.90 17.15
C ASP A 151 -15.15 -12.83 17.39
N GLY A 152 -15.17 -13.55 18.49
CA GLY A 152 -14.11 -14.48 18.85
C GLY A 152 -14.21 -15.83 18.13
N GLY A 153 -15.18 -16.00 17.24
CA GLY A 153 -15.45 -17.32 16.66
C GLY A 153 -15.73 -18.38 17.73
N THR A 154 -15.09 -19.53 17.62
CA THR A 154 -15.25 -20.67 18.55
C THR A 154 -14.29 -20.63 19.74
N ILE A 155 -13.35 -19.67 19.78
CA ILE A 155 -12.38 -19.57 20.87
C ILE A 155 -12.95 -18.81 22.07
N ASN A 156 -12.52 -19.20 23.28
CA ASN A 156 -13.02 -18.63 24.53
C ASN A 156 -12.53 -17.21 24.85
N TRP A 157 -11.60 -16.68 24.08
CA TRP A 157 -11.11 -15.31 24.21
C TRP A 157 -11.24 -14.56 22.90
N LYS A 158 -11.58 -13.29 23.01
CA LYS A 158 -11.64 -12.39 21.87
C LYS A 158 -10.35 -11.60 21.83
N ASN A 159 -9.67 -11.59 20.70
CA ASN A 159 -8.62 -10.65 20.35
C ASN A 159 -8.65 -10.39 18.84
N VAL A 160 -7.89 -9.42 18.39
CA VAL A 160 -7.77 -9.07 16.98
C VAL A 160 -6.32 -9.22 16.56
N GLY A 161 -6.09 -9.73 15.35
CA GLY A 161 -4.77 -9.82 14.75
C GLY A 161 -4.71 -9.14 13.38
N ILE A 162 -3.65 -8.41 13.14
CA ILE A 162 -3.30 -7.88 11.83
C ILE A 162 -1.87 -8.34 11.52
N ASN A 163 -1.72 -9.09 10.44
CA ASN A 163 -0.42 -9.60 10.03
C ASN A 163 0.40 -8.50 9.35
N GLU A 164 -0.22 -7.72 8.44
CA GLU A 164 0.51 -6.67 7.74
C GLU A 164 -0.44 -5.54 7.33
N ILE A 165 0.05 -4.32 7.40
CA ILE A 165 -0.56 -3.13 6.81
C ILE A 165 0.45 -2.51 5.87
N GLU A 166 0.06 -2.35 4.62
CA GLU A 166 0.87 -1.73 3.59
C GLU A 166 0.20 -0.44 3.13
N VAL A 167 0.99 0.59 2.89
CA VAL A 167 0.52 1.90 2.45
C VAL A 167 1.27 2.30 1.20
N TYR A 168 0.55 2.73 0.17
CA TYR A 168 1.12 3.08 -1.13
C TYR A 168 0.68 4.47 -1.60
N SER A 169 1.59 5.15 -2.27
CA SER A 169 1.33 6.47 -2.87
C SER A 169 0.60 6.41 -4.22
N GLN A 170 0.36 5.23 -4.73
CA GLN A 170 -0.31 4.98 -6.01
C GLN A 170 -1.15 3.70 -5.93
N LEU A 171 -2.03 3.49 -6.88
CA LEU A 171 -2.72 2.21 -7.03
C LEU A 171 -1.70 1.14 -7.46
N ILE A 172 -1.71 0.02 -6.75
CA ILE A 172 -0.92 -1.15 -7.10
C ILE A 172 -1.80 -2.05 -7.95
N GLU A 173 -1.42 -2.24 -9.20
CA GLU A 173 -2.03 -3.25 -10.05
C GLU A 173 -1.53 -4.62 -9.56
N GLU A 174 -2.44 -5.55 -9.26
CA GLU A 174 -2.04 -6.94 -9.06
C GLU A 174 -1.42 -7.41 -10.38
N ALA A 175 -0.17 -7.87 -10.33
CA ALA A 175 0.42 -8.52 -11.48
C ALA A 175 -0.46 -9.74 -11.79
N ASP A 176 -1.00 -9.80 -13.00
CA ASP A 176 -1.77 -10.94 -13.47
C ASP A 176 -0.97 -12.23 -13.20
N ALA A 177 -1.54 -13.11 -12.34
CA ALA A 177 -0.94 -14.35 -11.92
C ALA A 177 -1.14 -15.45 -12.97
#